data_35ad04e93e9c91112462f9dbd451cb35
#
_entry.id   35ad04e93e9c91112462f9dbd451cb35
#
_cell.length_a   1.000
_cell.length_b   1.000
_cell.length_c   1.000
_cell.angle_alpha   90.00
_cell.angle_beta   90.00
_cell.angle_gamma   90.00
#
_symmetry.space_group_name_H-M   'P 1'
#
loop_
_entity.id
_entity.type
_entity.pdbx_description
1 polymer ?
#
loop_
_entity_poly.entity_id
_entity_poly.type
_entity_poly.pdbx_seq_one_letter_code
_entity_poly.pdbx_strand_id
1 'polypeptide(L)'
;AGNQQILHGKTFSGKIEIRENAQEFNEMGMNQAMDHLMALHILQDILKENGLDYCRDRVYIYGQSHGAYLAYLCNRLAPDLFCGIIDNSAYLFPYYLEHDRQVTKIGEIFSLQKIYHYMMADQEIDREGYDLEYLYRGFDNHARIICYHGIDDEMIPLDEKSSFLDRVNGALLHTISNREVDGTTLKSTGHS
;
A
#
# COMPACT_ATOMS: atom_id res chain seq x y z
N ALA A 1 -13.06 -41.02 5.39
CA ALA A 1 -12.28 -40.71 6.62
C ALA A 1 -10.76 -40.88 6.40
N GLY A 2 -10.31 -41.88 5.59
CA GLY A 2 -8.89 -42.15 5.39
C GLY A 2 -8.07 -41.03 4.67
N ASN A 3 -8.66 -40.30 3.72
CA ASN A 3 -7.96 -39.25 2.96
C ASN A 3 -7.76 -37.95 3.76
N GLN A 4 -8.57 -37.64 4.74
CA GLN A 4 -8.41 -36.43 5.57
C GLN A 4 -7.22 -36.53 6.54
N GLN A 5 -6.95 -37.73 7.09
CA GLN A 5 -5.79 -37.94 7.97
C GLN A 5 -4.44 -37.81 7.25
N ILE A 6 -4.38 -38.12 5.95
CA ILE A 6 -3.14 -38.05 5.15
C ILE A 6 -2.75 -36.58 4.88
N LEU A 7 -3.71 -35.66 4.85
CA LEU A 7 -3.49 -34.24 4.53
C LEU A 7 -3.27 -33.36 5.77
N HIS A 8 -3.62 -33.86 6.96
CA HIS A 8 -3.57 -33.08 8.20
C HIS A 8 -2.14 -32.56 8.50
N GLY A 9 -2.00 -31.25 8.64
CA GLY A 9 -0.74 -30.60 8.93
C GLY A 9 0.24 -30.51 7.76
N LYS A 10 -0.14 -30.92 6.54
CA LYS A 10 0.73 -30.77 5.35
C LYS A 10 0.63 -29.39 4.76
N THR A 11 1.77 -28.87 4.30
CA THR A 11 1.83 -27.64 3.51
C THR A 11 2.04 -28.01 2.04
N PHE A 12 1.15 -27.50 1.19
CA PHE A 12 1.29 -27.58 -0.26
C PHE A 12 1.79 -26.23 -0.77
N SER A 13 2.82 -26.25 -1.61
CA SER A 13 3.37 -25.05 -2.22
C SER A 13 3.15 -25.07 -3.72
N GLY A 14 2.75 -23.93 -4.28
CA GLY A 14 2.58 -23.74 -5.71
C GLY A 14 3.11 -22.38 -6.15
N LYS A 15 3.90 -22.35 -7.24
CA LYS A 15 4.36 -21.12 -7.88
C LYS A 15 3.32 -20.64 -8.90
N ILE A 16 2.99 -19.37 -8.83
CA ILE A 16 2.11 -18.67 -9.77
C ILE A 16 2.97 -17.65 -10.51
N GLU A 17 3.17 -17.86 -11.79
CA GLU A 17 3.85 -16.89 -12.64
C GLU A 17 2.81 -15.94 -13.24
N ILE A 18 2.98 -14.64 -12.99
CA ILE A 18 2.20 -13.60 -13.62
C ILE A 18 2.89 -13.30 -14.96
N ARG A 19 2.29 -13.76 -16.04
CA ARG A 19 2.83 -13.56 -17.39
C ARG A 19 2.39 -12.21 -17.89
N GLU A 20 3.27 -11.24 -17.76
CA GLU A 20 3.15 -9.92 -18.32
C GLU A 20 4.11 -9.77 -19.51
N ASN A 21 3.94 -8.72 -20.28
CA ASN A 21 4.87 -8.32 -21.33
C ASN A 21 5.08 -6.80 -21.27
N ALA A 22 6.04 -6.27 -22.01
CA ALA A 22 6.38 -4.86 -21.94
C ALA A 22 5.24 -3.89 -22.34
N GLN A 23 4.23 -4.36 -23.08
CA GLN A 23 3.06 -3.57 -23.45
C GLN A 23 1.91 -3.66 -22.44
N GLU A 24 1.87 -4.73 -21.65
CA GLU A 24 0.83 -5.02 -20.65
C GLU A 24 1.42 -5.10 -19.24
N PHE A 25 2.45 -4.31 -19.01
CA PHE A 25 3.20 -4.31 -17.75
C PHE A 25 2.56 -3.38 -16.74
N ASN A 26 2.22 -3.93 -15.57
CA ASN A 26 1.75 -3.18 -14.41
C ASN A 26 2.85 -3.14 -13.35
N GLU A 27 3.59 -2.04 -13.29
CA GLU A 27 4.63 -1.83 -12.27
C GLU A 27 4.05 -1.61 -10.85
N MET A 28 2.72 -1.58 -10.72
CA MET A 28 1.98 -1.51 -9.46
C MET A 28 2.34 -0.28 -8.58
N GLY A 29 2.63 0.85 -9.22
CA GLY A 29 3.04 2.08 -8.53
C GLY A 29 2.66 3.33 -9.31
N MET A 30 3.61 3.90 -10.07
CA MET A 30 3.45 5.19 -10.74
C MET A 30 2.29 5.23 -11.74
N ASN A 31 2.10 4.19 -12.57
CA ASN A 31 0.98 4.16 -13.50
C ASN A 31 -0.36 4.14 -12.77
N GLN A 32 -0.48 3.36 -11.70
CA GLN A 32 -1.70 3.33 -10.88
C GLN A 32 -1.95 4.68 -10.20
N ALA A 33 -0.91 5.34 -9.69
CA ALA A 33 -1.04 6.68 -9.11
C ALA A 33 -1.50 7.70 -10.16
N MET A 34 -0.95 7.66 -11.36
CA MET A 34 -1.38 8.51 -12.49
C MET A 34 -2.85 8.25 -12.87
N ASP A 35 -3.29 6.99 -12.90
CA ASP A 35 -4.70 6.64 -13.16
C ASP A 35 -5.64 7.22 -12.09
N HIS A 36 -5.25 7.19 -10.83
CA HIS A 36 -6.01 7.81 -9.74
C HIS A 36 -6.10 9.33 -9.89
N LEU A 37 -5.00 9.99 -10.23
CA LEU A 37 -4.99 11.44 -10.48
C LEU A 37 -5.87 11.80 -11.68
N MET A 38 -5.78 11.02 -12.77
CA MET A 38 -6.62 11.21 -13.96
C MET A 38 -8.11 11.03 -13.62
N ALA A 39 -8.45 9.98 -12.88
CA ALA A 39 -9.84 9.74 -12.44
C ALA A 39 -10.37 10.88 -11.58
N LEU A 40 -9.55 11.43 -10.68
CA LEU A 40 -9.94 12.59 -9.87
C LEU A 40 -10.18 13.84 -10.73
N HIS A 41 -9.29 14.14 -11.69
CA HIS A 41 -9.48 15.27 -12.59
C HIS A 41 -10.75 15.14 -13.43
N ILE A 42 -11.02 13.95 -14.00
CA ILE A 42 -12.25 13.68 -14.73
C ILE A 42 -13.47 13.90 -13.83
N LEU A 43 -13.44 13.41 -12.59
CA LEU A 43 -14.53 13.62 -11.63
C LEU A 43 -14.74 15.10 -11.33
N GLN A 44 -13.66 15.89 -11.16
CA GLN A 44 -13.74 17.33 -10.93
C GLN A 44 -14.39 18.07 -12.12
N ASP A 45 -14.05 17.68 -13.35
CA ASP A 45 -14.67 18.25 -14.55
C ASP A 45 -16.15 17.87 -14.65
N ILE A 46 -16.53 16.63 -14.38
CA ILE A 46 -17.93 16.17 -14.35
C ILE A 46 -18.74 16.99 -13.31
N LEU A 47 -18.21 17.19 -12.12
CA LEU A 47 -18.87 17.97 -11.08
C LEU A 47 -19.11 19.42 -11.55
N LYS A 48 -18.08 20.03 -12.12
CA LYS A 48 -18.14 21.40 -12.66
C LYS A 48 -19.16 21.53 -13.79
N GLU A 49 -19.16 20.62 -14.75
CA GLU A 49 -20.10 20.62 -15.90
C GLU A 49 -21.55 20.45 -15.48
N ASN A 50 -21.78 19.71 -14.39
CA ASN A 50 -23.14 19.50 -13.84
C ASN A 50 -23.53 20.53 -12.78
N GLY A 51 -22.72 21.57 -12.55
CA GLY A 51 -23.02 22.63 -11.57
C GLY A 51 -23.02 22.12 -10.13
N LEU A 52 -22.30 21.05 -9.83
CA LEU A 52 -22.16 20.47 -8.50
C LEU A 52 -20.97 21.08 -7.79
N ASP A 53 -21.22 21.79 -6.71
CA ASP A 53 -20.18 22.41 -5.91
C ASP A 53 -19.45 21.37 -5.01
N TYR A 54 -18.16 21.49 -4.93
CA TYR A 54 -17.33 20.80 -3.95
C TYR A 54 -16.22 21.72 -3.44
N CYS A 55 -15.69 21.43 -2.27
CA CYS A 55 -14.61 22.22 -1.69
C CYS A 55 -13.27 21.75 -2.30
N ARG A 56 -12.74 22.53 -3.24
CA ARG A 56 -11.47 22.21 -3.94
C ARG A 56 -10.27 22.14 -3.00
N ASP A 57 -10.31 22.92 -1.91
CA ASP A 57 -9.23 22.98 -0.92
C ASP A 57 -9.37 21.89 0.16
N ARG A 58 -10.29 20.93 0.00
CA ARG A 58 -10.57 19.85 0.96
C ARG A 58 -10.64 18.50 0.28
N VAL A 59 -9.68 18.23 -0.60
CA VAL A 59 -9.53 16.91 -1.23
C VAL A 59 -8.63 16.07 -0.34
N TYR A 60 -9.17 14.94 0.13
CA TYR A 60 -8.44 13.95 0.94
C TYR A 60 -8.26 12.68 0.14
N ILE A 61 -7.15 12.00 0.40
CA ILE A 61 -6.92 10.66 -0.12
C ILE A 61 -6.73 9.68 1.06
N TYR A 62 -7.44 8.57 1.02
CA TYR A 62 -7.31 7.48 1.97
C TYR A 62 -6.77 6.25 1.26
N GLY A 63 -5.87 5.55 1.89
CA GLY A 63 -5.39 4.28 1.41
C GLY A 63 -5.07 3.30 2.54
N GLN A 64 -5.11 2.02 2.20
CA GLN A 64 -4.73 0.92 3.07
C GLN A 64 -3.65 0.11 2.38
N SER A 65 -2.55 -0.22 3.09
CA SER A 65 -1.45 -1.03 2.56
C SER A 65 -0.95 -0.49 1.21
N HIS A 66 -1.10 -1.23 0.11
CA HIS A 66 -0.78 -0.77 -1.24
C HIS A 66 -1.51 0.53 -1.63
N GLY A 67 -2.79 0.66 -1.30
CA GLY A 67 -3.54 1.89 -1.58
C GLY A 67 -2.99 3.11 -0.83
N ALA A 68 -2.45 2.93 0.36
CA ALA A 68 -1.81 4.02 1.09
C ALA A 68 -0.45 4.39 0.46
N TYR A 69 0.32 3.42 -0.02
CA TYR A 69 1.51 3.67 -0.83
C TYR A 69 1.18 4.51 -2.08
N LEU A 70 0.10 4.14 -2.81
CA LEU A 70 -0.37 4.92 -3.96
C LEU A 70 -0.78 6.34 -3.58
N ALA A 71 -1.37 6.54 -2.38
CA ALA A 71 -1.72 7.88 -1.89
C ALA A 71 -0.48 8.78 -1.73
N TYR A 72 0.63 8.23 -1.25
CA TYR A 72 1.90 8.96 -1.20
C TYR A 72 2.43 9.29 -2.60
N LEU A 73 2.36 8.34 -3.55
CA LEU A 73 2.75 8.59 -4.94
C LEU A 73 1.88 9.69 -5.58
N CYS A 74 0.56 9.63 -5.40
CA CYS A 74 -0.36 10.66 -5.89
C CYS A 74 0.01 12.05 -5.35
N ASN A 75 0.29 12.14 -4.05
CA ASN A 75 0.70 13.40 -3.43
C ASN A 75 2.06 13.89 -3.94
N ARG A 76 2.99 12.98 -4.18
CA ARG A 76 4.30 13.33 -4.74
C ARG A 76 4.22 13.86 -6.17
N LEU A 77 3.30 13.30 -6.98
CA LEU A 77 3.07 13.71 -8.36
C LEU A 77 2.22 14.99 -8.47
N ALA A 78 1.34 15.24 -7.50
CA ALA A 78 0.42 16.38 -7.47
C ALA A 78 0.38 17.01 -6.06
N PRO A 79 1.44 17.72 -5.63
CA PRO A 79 1.64 18.16 -4.24
C PRO A 79 0.58 19.12 -3.70
N ASP A 80 -0.09 19.87 -4.58
CA ASP A 80 -1.10 20.87 -4.22
C ASP A 80 -2.54 20.35 -4.35
N LEU A 81 -2.71 19.09 -4.77
CA LEU A 81 -4.04 18.53 -5.04
C LEU A 81 -4.74 18.05 -3.77
N PHE A 82 -3.98 17.52 -2.82
CA PHE A 82 -4.51 16.94 -1.60
C PHE A 82 -4.20 17.81 -0.38
N CYS A 83 -5.21 18.14 0.40
CA CYS A 83 -5.02 18.80 1.71
C CYS A 83 -4.68 17.78 2.81
N GLY A 84 -4.96 16.48 2.60
CA GLY A 84 -4.60 15.47 3.56
C GLY A 84 -4.58 14.04 3.01
N ILE A 85 -3.73 13.23 3.62
CA ILE A 85 -3.58 11.80 3.39
C ILE A 85 -3.95 11.06 4.67
N ILE A 86 -4.78 10.03 4.56
CA ILE A 86 -5.01 9.07 5.63
C ILE A 86 -4.32 7.76 5.20
N ASP A 87 -3.23 7.48 5.86
CA ASP A 87 -2.40 6.30 5.63
C ASP A 87 -2.77 5.20 6.63
N ASN A 88 -3.22 4.06 6.14
CA ASN A 88 -3.39 2.87 6.94
C ASN A 88 -2.38 1.81 6.49
N SER A 89 -1.24 1.75 7.19
CA SER A 89 -0.18 0.76 7.00
C SER A 89 0.44 0.74 5.58
N ALA A 90 0.72 1.92 4.99
CA ALA A 90 1.47 1.99 3.73
C ALA A 90 2.85 1.39 3.89
N TYR A 91 3.27 0.56 2.98
CA TYR A 91 4.69 0.18 2.89
C TYR A 91 5.52 1.30 2.26
N LEU A 92 6.82 1.29 2.52
CA LEU A 92 7.74 2.33 2.03
C LEU A 92 8.29 2.00 0.66
N PHE A 93 8.42 0.71 0.37
CA PHE A 93 8.87 0.18 -0.92
C PHE A 93 8.09 -1.10 -1.27
N PRO A 94 7.64 -1.28 -2.52
CA PRO A 94 6.92 -2.49 -2.95
C PRO A 94 7.91 -3.66 -3.17
N TYR A 95 8.25 -4.37 -2.10
CA TYR A 95 9.26 -5.46 -2.12
C TYR A 95 9.01 -6.57 -3.14
N TYR A 96 7.77 -6.75 -3.61
CA TYR A 96 7.44 -7.70 -4.68
C TYR A 96 7.99 -7.30 -6.05
N LEU A 97 8.49 -6.06 -6.20
CA LEU A 97 9.23 -5.64 -7.40
C LEU A 97 10.66 -6.20 -7.42
N GLU A 98 11.18 -6.66 -6.28
CA GLU A 98 12.51 -7.25 -6.17
C GLU A 98 12.46 -8.74 -5.79
N HIS A 99 11.36 -9.20 -5.20
CA HIS A 99 11.25 -10.54 -4.63
C HIS A 99 9.88 -11.17 -4.87
N ASP A 100 9.84 -12.49 -4.92
CA ASP A 100 8.60 -13.25 -4.97
C ASP A 100 7.73 -12.94 -3.74
N ARG A 101 6.43 -12.71 -3.97
CA ARG A 101 5.47 -12.57 -2.89
C ARG A 101 4.97 -13.93 -2.45
N GLN A 102 5.10 -14.24 -1.18
CA GLN A 102 4.57 -15.45 -0.58
C GLN A 102 3.28 -15.18 0.20
N VAL A 103 2.26 -15.99 -0.03
CA VAL A 103 1.00 -15.94 0.72
C VAL A 103 0.69 -17.33 1.22
N THR A 104 0.61 -17.50 2.54
CA THR A 104 0.25 -18.78 3.15
C THR A 104 -1.18 -18.70 3.71
N LYS A 105 -2.05 -19.59 3.22
CA LYS A 105 -3.37 -19.81 3.79
C LYS A 105 -3.33 -21.05 4.66
N ILE A 106 -3.56 -20.87 5.96
CA ILE A 106 -3.65 -21.96 6.93
C ILE A 106 -5.11 -22.41 6.98
N GLY A 107 -5.36 -23.66 6.62
CA GLY A 107 -6.66 -24.30 6.77
C GLY A 107 -6.67 -25.31 7.92
N GLU A 108 -7.84 -25.79 8.30
CA GLU A 108 -7.99 -26.78 9.40
C GLU A 108 -7.28 -28.12 9.12
N ILE A 109 -7.16 -28.51 7.86
CA ILE A 109 -6.61 -29.81 7.45
C ILE A 109 -5.20 -29.66 6.85
N PHE A 110 -4.97 -28.61 6.03
CA PHE A 110 -3.71 -28.38 5.37
C PHE A 110 -3.48 -26.88 5.17
N SER A 111 -2.22 -26.50 4.95
CA SER A 111 -1.84 -25.15 4.57
C SER A 111 -1.53 -25.08 3.08
N LEU A 112 -1.91 -23.98 2.45
CA LEU A 112 -1.59 -23.68 1.05
C LEU A 112 -0.68 -22.48 0.98
N GLN A 113 0.54 -22.68 0.50
CA GLN A 113 1.48 -21.61 0.21
C GLN A 113 1.44 -21.30 -1.28
N LYS A 114 1.19 -20.06 -1.62
CA LYS A 114 1.25 -19.52 -2.98
C LYS A 114 2.45 -18.59 -3.09
N ILE A 115 3.26 -18.80 -4.10
CA ILE A 115 4.42 -17.97 -4.41
C ILE A 115 4.10 -17.27 -5.72
N TYR A 116 3.98 -15.94 -5.67
CA TYR A 116 3.74 -15.10 -6.84
C TYR A 116 5.06 -14.52 -7.30
N HIS A 117 5.38 -14.78 -8.55
CA HIS A 117 6.53 -14.21 -9.23
C HIS A 117 6.06 -13.12 -10.19
N TYR A 118 6.61 -11.92 -10.05
CA TYR A 118 6.30 -10.78 -10.90
C TYR A 118 7.44 -10.55 -11.89
N MET A 119 7.11 -10.17 -13.13
CA MET A 119 8.10 -9.90 -14.17
C MET A 119 9.12 -8.85 -13.75
N MET A 120 8.73 -7.86 -12.94
CA MET A 120 9.64 -6.83 -12.44
C MET A 120 10.74 -7.37 -11.55
N ALA A 121 10.52 -8.46 -10.83
CA ALA A 121 11.56 -9.07 -10.01
C ALA A 121 12.75 -9.61 -10.83
N ASP A 122 12.56 -9.79 -12.15
CA ASP A 122 13.61 -10.20 -13.10
C ASP A 122 14.25 -9.01 -13.84
N GLN A 123 13.80 -7.78 -13.58
CA GLN A 123 14.30 -6.58 -14.25
C GLN A 123 15.17 -5.77 -13.30
N GLU A 124 16.10 -5.01 -13.86
CA GLU A 124 16.80 -3.96 -13.14
C GLU A 124 15.85 -2.76 -13.00
N ILE A 125 15.43 -2.46 -11.77
CA ILE A 125 14.54 -1.33 -11.48
C ILE A 125 15.31 -0.17 -10.89
N ASP A 126 14.89 1.04 -11.21
CA ASP A 126 15.30 2.24 -10.48
C ASP A 126 14.55 2.30 -9.15
N ARG A 127 15.17 1.75 -8.10
CA ARG A 127 14.58 1.72 -6.74
C ARG A 127 14.19 3.11 -6.25
N GLU A 128 14.97 4.14 -6.56
CA GLU A 128 14.69 5.52 -6.10
C GLU A 128 13.36 6.04 -6.61
N GLY A 129 12.92 5.60 -7.79
CA GLY A 129 11.63 5.97 -8.37
C GLY A 129 10.41 5.35 -7.65
N TYR A 130 10.62 4.34 -6.79
CA TYR A 130 9.54 3.61 -6.10
C TYR A 130 9.63 3.66 -4.58
N ASP A 131 10.78 4.05 -4.03
CA ASP A 131 11.00 4.11 -2.59
C ASP A 131 10.54 5.46 -2.02
N LEU A 132 9.56 5.45 -1.11
CA LEU A 132 9.02 6.66 -0.50
C LEU A 132 10.09 7.45 0.27
N GLU A 133 11.09 6.78 0.84
CA GLU A 133 12.19 7.48 1.51
C GLU A 133 13.00 8.37 0.56
N TYR A 134 13.22 7.90 -0.68
CA TYR A 134 13.86 8.70 -1.72
C TYR A 134 12.93 9.77 -2.27
N LEU A 135 11.70 9.41 -2.60
CA LEU A 135 10.72 10.30 -3.20
C LEU A 135 10.35 11.49 -2.30
N TYR A 136 10.36 11.29 -0.97
CA TYR A 136 10.05 12.33 0.01
C TYR A 136 11.27 13.05 0.56
N ARG A 137 12.48 12.66 0.17
CA ARG A 137 13.71 13.32 0.59
C ARG A 137 13.78 14.75 0.04
N GLY A 138 13.64 15.74 0.92
CA GLY A 138 13.63 17.15 0.54
C GLY A 138 12.37 17.58 -0.23
N PHE A 139 11.34 16.74 -0.25
CA PHE A 139 10.06 17.10 -0.83
C PHE A 139 9.30 18.05 0.11
N ASP A 140 8.86 19.19 -0.42
CA ASP A 140 8.03 20.15 0.29
C ASP A 140 6.58 19.65 0.28
N ASN A 141 6.24 18.87 1.29
CA ASN A 141 4.91 18.29 1.42
C ASN A 141 3.94 19.30 2.01
N HIS A 142 2.83 19.58 1.31
CA HIS A 142 1.76 20.47 1.74
C HIS A 142 0.58 19.74 2.38
N ALA A 143 0.42 18.45 2.12
CA ALA A 143 -0.66 17.65 2.69
C ALA A 143 -0.42 17.34 4.17
N ARG A 144 -1.47 17.36 4.98
CA ARG A 144 -1.43 16.78 6.33
C ARG A 144 -1.54 15.27 6.22
N ILE A 145 -0.63 14.54 6.83
CA ILE A 145 -0.62 13.08 6.80
C ILE A 145 -0.96 12.54 8.19
N ILE A 146 -1.98 11.69 8.27
CA ILE A 146 -2.30 10.93 9.47
C ILE A 146 -2.07 9.46 9.14
N CYS A 147 -1.06 8.87 9.77
CA CYS A 147 -0.72 7.47 9.59
C CYS A 147 -1.21 6.66 10.80
N TYR A 148 -1.98 5.63 10.53
CA TYR A 148 -2.33 4.57 11.49
C TYR A 148 -1.46 3.35 11.21
N HIS A 149 -0.71 2.90 12.22
CA HIS A 149 0.25 1.82 12.06
C HIS A 149 0.27 0.90 13.28
N GLY A 150 0.13 -0.39 13.06
CA GLY A 150 0.14 -1.39 14.13
C GLY A 150 1.54 -1.68 14.65
N ILE A 151 1.67 -1.90 15.96
CA ILE A 151 2.97 -2.18 16.60
C ILE A 151 3.58 -3.52 16.17
N ASP A 152 2.74 -4.47 15.71
CA ASP A 152 3.13 -5.82 15.31
C ASP A 152 3.05 -5.99 13.78
N ASP A 153 3.18 -4.89 13.01
CA ASP A 153 3.23 -4.96 11.55
C ASP A 153 4.55 -5.61 11.10
N GLU A 154 4.45 -6.86 10.62
CA GLU A 154 5.62 -7.64 10.19
C GLU A 154 6.10 -7.25 8.77
N MET A 155 5.27 -6.54 7.99
CA MET A 155 5.67 -6.09 6.64
C MET A 155 6.49 -4.82 6.69
N ILE A 156 6.12 -3.90 7.60
CA ILE A 156 6.81 -2.63 7.78
C ILE A 156 7.07 -2.44 9.27
N PRO A 157 8.29 -2.62 9.74
CA PRO A 157 8.66 -2.38 11.12
C PRO A 157 8.30 -0.95 11.56
N LEU A 158 7.78 -0.81 12.78
CA LEU A 158 7.32 0.47 13.32
C LEU A 158 8.41 1.54 13.33
N ASP A 159 9.65 1.14 13.60
CA ASP A 159 10.81 2.04 13.63
C ASP A 159 11.16 2.59 12.23
N GLU A 160 11.06 1.78 11.19
CA GLU A 160 11.23 2.23 9.81
C GLU A 160 10.13 3.22 9.44
N LYS A 161 8.87 2.90 9.75
CA LYS A 161 7.72 3.77 9.49
C LYS A 161 7.84 5.11 10.23
N SER A 162 8.19 5.08 11.51
CA SER A 162 8.41 6.26 12.33
C SER A 162 9.54 7.13 11.77
N SER A 163 10.67 6.50 11.45
CA SER A 163 11.83 7.19 10.87
C SER A 163 11.52 7.89 9.54
N PHE A 164 10.69 7.28 8.70
CA PHE A 164 10.20 7.91 7.48
C PHE A 164 9.32 9.12 7.77
N LEU A 165 8.29 8.96 8.61
CA LEU A 165 7.31 10.01 8.92
C LEU A 165 7.93 11.20 9.66
N ASP A 166 8.93 10.99 10.49
CA ASP A 166 9.66 12.06 11.20
C ASP A 166 10.35 13.04 10.23
N ARG A 167 10.61 12.60 9.00
CA ARG A 167 11.22 13.42 7.94
C ARG A 167 10.21 14.06 6.99
N VAL A 168 8.94 13.71 7.11
CA VAL A 168 7.87 14.22 6.25
C VAL A 168 7.14 15.36 6.97
N ASN A 169 7.20 16.55 6.40
CA ASN A 169 6.49 17.70 6.96
C ASN A 169 4.98 17.46 7.02
N GLY A 170 4.35 17.79 8.14
CA GLY A 170 2.90 17.65 8.33
C GLY A 170 2.41 16.22 8.61
N ALA A 171 3.32 15.26 8.80
CA ALA A 171 2.97 13.89 9.14
C ALA A 171 2.78 13.69 10.65
N LEU A 172 1.80 12.85 11.00
CA LEU A 172 1.50 12.40 12.36
C LEU A 172 1.34 10.88 12.35
N LEU A 173 2.12 10.18 13.17
CA LEU A 173 2.00 8.75 13.40
C LEU A 173 1.07 8.49 14.59
N HIS A 174 0.03 7.71 14.37
CA HIS A 174 -0.79 7.09 15.40
C HIS A 174 -0.50 5.59 15.46
N THR A 175 0.18 5.16 16.51
CA THR A 175 0.55 3.76 16.71
C THR A 175 -0.61 3.01 17.34
N ILE A 176 -1.05 1.93 16.70
CA ILE A 176 -2.12 1.06 17.19
C ILE A 176 -1.50 -0.03 18.06
N SER A 177 -1.83 -0.01 19.35
CA SER A 177 -1.39 -0.99 20.33
C SER A 177 -2.50 -2.01 20.66
N ASN A 178 -2.14 -3.11 21.32
CA ASN A 178 -3.10 -4.11 21.78
C ASN A 178 -4.23 -3.57 22.68
N ARG A 179 -4.01 -2.40 23.30
CA ARG A 179 -5.03 -1.75 24.15
C ARG A 179 -6.16 -1.11 23.33
N GLU A 180 -5.91 -0.81 22.08
CA GLU A 180 -6.86 -0.16 21.18
C GLU A 180 -7.63 -1.16 20.32
N VAL A 181 -7.20 -2.42 20.31
CA VAL A 181 -7.88 -3.50 19.58
C VAL A 181 -9.19 -3.84 20.29
N ASP A 182 -10.30 -3.50 19.64
CA ASP A 182 -11.67 -3.72 20.13
C ASP A 182 -12.39 -4.87 19.42
N GLY A 183 -11.74 -5.47 18.41
CA GLY A 183 -12.28 -6.59 17.62
C GLY A 183 -13.35 -6.18 16.59
N THR A 184 -13.71 -4.90 16.53
CA THR A 184 -14.73 -4.36 15.62
C THR A 184 -14.16 -3.29 14.71
N THR A 185 -13.72 -2.18 15.27
CA THR A 185 -13.11 -1.05 14.55
C THR A 185 -11.62 -1.32 14.28
N LEU A 186 -10.90 -1.72 15.32
CA LEU A 186 -9.50 -2.12 15.25
C LEU A 186 -9.40 -3.60 15.60
N LYS A 187 -9.05 -4.43 14.62
CA LYS A 187 -9.10 -5.90 14.74
C LYS A 187 -7.78 -6.54 15.12
N SER A 188 -6.67 -5.88 14.79
CA SER A 188 -5.33 -6.37 15.08
C SER A 188 -4.31 -5.24 15.12
N THR A 189 -3.12 -5.54 15.63
CA THR A 189 -1.93 -4.69 15.62
C THR A 189 -0.95 -5.09 14.52
N GLY A 190 -1.30 -6.09 13.72
CA GLY A 190 -0.55 -6.51 12.55
C GLY A 190 -0.86 -5.68 11.31
N HIS A 191 -0.26 -6.06 10.18
CA HIS A 191 -0.52 -5.41 8.90
C HIS A 191 -2.01 -5.48 8.53
N SER A 192 -2.59 -4.35 8.16
CA SER A 192 -4.02 -4.21 7.85
C SER A 192 -4.35 -4.57 6.39
#